data_aef8d012f2523f2e130d922769abf46b
#
_entry.id   aef8d012f2523f2e130d922769abf46b
#
_cell.length_a   1.000
_cell.length_b   1.000
_cell.length_c   1.000
_cell.angle_alpha   90.00
_cell.angle_beta   90.00
_cell.angle_gamma   90.00
#
_symmetry.space_group_name_H-M   'P 1'
#
loop_
_entity.id
_entity.type
_entity.pdbx_description
1 polymer ?
#
loop_
_entity_poly.entity_id
_entity_poly.type
_entity_poly.pdbx_seq_one_letter_code
_entity_poly.pdbx_strand_id
1 'polypeptide(L)'
;MCVIAVKYLPNIGWIGVKNRDRGYYPEINIRKSNKHDTERCYIWDANTKYTEGVNEHGIGIISASMATISDEKGVGTTTHEGTNKNYMSPDGKKIRTALLEKSCEAALKILIDRHLTGHTFVFNEHQCFILESGWRNGNFIHKIQEVQPTQVCVRTNHGILLPWAGYQRIQTDPSHSRKRVSSEVRKIKGELGIIPSKTVLEALDSIMDHSEENPQLNTCRLDDRDGYMKTTGQIALVPKERKLYYRPIWSELEVNLSRINNGKSKTFFEVIDVPKSTAEISAKLKIK
;
A
#
# COMPACT_ATOMS: atom_id res chain seq x y z
N MET A 1 5.14 -9.47 4.31
CA MET A 1 3.98 -9.71 3.39
C MET A 1 2.90 -8.69 3.73
N CYS A 2 2.47 -7.88 2.79
CA CYS A 2 1.52 -6.78 3.03
C CYS A 2 0.12 -7.12 2.49
N VAL A 3 -0.91 -6.44 3.00
CA VAL A 3 -2.23 -6.37 2.36
C VAL A 3 -2.41 -4.96 1.85
N ILE A 4 -2.80 -4.80 0.61
CA ILE A 4 -3.19 -3.54 0.01
C ILE A 4 -4.59 -3.66 -0.58
N ALA A 5 -5.38 -2.63 -0.44
CA ALA A 5 -6.71 -2.56 -1.03
C ALA A 5 -6.98 -1.17 -1.58
N VAL A 6 -7.81 -1.11 -2.61
CA VAL A 6 -8.35 0.14 -3.13
C VAL A 6 -9.87 0.05 -3.21
N LYS A 7 -10.51 1.19 -2.99
CA LYS A 7 -11.96 1.33 -3.02
C LYS A 7 -12.34 2.72 -3.51
N TYR A 8 -13.40 2.79 -4.27
CA TYR A 8 -14.01 4.06 -4.66
C TYR A 8 -15.08 4.46 -3.67
N LEU A 9 -14.98 5.68 -3.14
CA LEU A 9 -16.00 6.31 -2.29
C LEU A 9 -16.59 7.50 -3.04
N PRO A 10 -17.92 7.56 -3.26
CA PRO A 10 -18.54 8.55 -4.16
C PRO A 10 -18.16 10.01 -3.85
N ASN A 11 -17.98 10.35 -2.57
CA ASN A 11 -17.65 11.72 -2.16
C ASN A 11 -16.14 12.01 -2.06
N ILE A 12 -15.31 10.98 -2.01
CA ILE A 12 -13.86 11.06 -1.77
C ILE A 12 -13.07 10.65 -3.02
N GLY A 13 -13.66 9.86 -3.91
CA GLY A 13 -12.94 9.24 -5.02
C GLY A 13 -12.21 7.96 -4.57
N TRP A 14 -11.17 7.57 -5.28
CA TRP A 14 -10.39 6.41 -4.93
C TRP A 14 -9.56 6.65 -3.66
N ILE A 15 -9.58 5.66 -2.79
CA ILE A 15 -8.70 5.56 -1.63
C ILE A 15 -7.89 4.27 -1.70
N GLY A 16 -6.65 4.32 -1.25
CA GLY A 16 -5.81 3.13 -1.10
C GLY A 16 -5.42 2.93 0.35
N VAL A 17 -5.57 1.71 0.85
CA VAL A 17 -5.21 1.35 2.22
C VAL A 17 -4.23 0.18 2.24
N LYS A 18 -3.38 0.12 3.26
CA LYS A 18 -2.35 -0.90 3.40
C LYS A 18 -2.05 -1.25 4.84
N ASN A 19 -1.91 -2.54 5.11
CA ASN A 19 -1.17 -3.06 6.25
C ASN A 19 0.27 -3.36 5.82
N ARG A 20 1.23 -2.73 6.50
CA ARG A 20 2.65 -2.96 6.28
C ARG A 20 3.14 -4.06 7.20
N ASP A 21 3.40 -5.24 6.64
CA ASP A 21 3.93 -6.35 7.41
C ASP A 21 5.45 -6.42 7.25
N ARG A 22 6.15 -6.56 8.38
CA ARG A 22 7.60 -6.69 8.47
C ARG A 22 7.97 -7.76 9.51
N GLY A 23 9.15 -8.34 9.35
CA GLY A 23 9.78 -9.20 10.37
C GLY A 23 10.59 -8.40 11.40
N TYR A 24 10.50 -7.08 11.38
CA TYR A 24 11.19 -6.15 12.28
C TYR A 24 10.36 -4.88 12.44
N TYR A 25 10.63 -4.07 13.46
CA TYR A 25 10.04 -2.74 13.61
C TYR A 25 10.80 -1.73 12.74
N PRO A 26 10.16 -1.16 11.69
CA PRO A 26 10.82 -0.22 10.81
C PRO A 26 10.93 1.17 11.43
N GLU A 27 11.99 1.88 11.12
CA GLU A 27 12.08 3.31 11.34
C GLU A 27 11.36 4.04 10.22
N ILE A 28 10.16 4.57 10.51
CA ILE A 28 9.33 5.25 9.52
C ILE A 28 9.51 6.75 9.63
N ASN A 29 9.86 7.34 8.51
CA ASN A 29 9.89 8.78 8.32
C ASN A 29 8.82 9.18 7.31
N ILE A 30 8.08 10.23 7.63
CA ILE A 30 7.18 10.85 6.69
C ILE A 30 7.89 12.08 6.10
N ARG A 31 7.96 12.13 4.79
CA ARG A 31 8.73 13.14 4.08
C ARG A 31 7.85 13.93 3.13
N LYS A 32 7.94 15.26 3.25
CA LYS A 32 7.51 16.19 2.21
C LYS A 32 8.72 16.53 1.36
N SER A 33 8.55 16.57 0.06
CA SER A 33 9.63 16.87 -0.86
C SER A 33 9.06 17.62 -2.06
N ASN A 34 9.69 18.74 -2.38
CA ASN A 34 9.52 19.41 -3.65
C ASN A 34 10.74 19.05 -4.52
N LYS A 35 10.50 18.40 -5.63
CA LYS A 35 11.53 18.06 -6.60
C LYS A 35 10.97 18.16 -7.99
N HIS A 36 11.69 18.84 -8.88
CA HIS A 36 11.24 19.12 -10.24
C HIS A 36 9.86 19.81 -10.26
N ASP A 37 9.67 20.79 -9.36
CA ASP A 37 8.44 21.57 -9.20
C ASP A 37 7.19 20.73 -8.88
N THR A 38 7.37 19.50 -8.42
CA THR A 38 6.29 18.63 -7.96
C THR A 38 6.42 18.37 -6.47
N GLU A 39 5.42 18.82 -5.71
CA GLU A 39 5.30 18.50 -4.30
C GLU A 39 4.70 17.11 -4.09
N ARG A 40 5.27 16.39 -3.15
CA ARG A 40 4.83 15.04 -2.80
C ARG A 40 5.03 14.77 -1.32
N CYS A 41 4.13 13.98 -0.76
CA CYS A 41 4.23 13.43 0.57
C CYS A 41 4.33 11.91 0.49
N TYR A 42 5.29 11.32 1.18
CA TYR A 42 5.49 9.89 1.15
C TYR A 42 6.06 9.34 2.46
N ILE A 43 5.69 8.11 2.76
CA ILE A 43 6.33 7.31 3.78
C ILE A 43 7.66 6.81 3.25
N TRP A 44 8.66 6.86 4.10
CA TRP A 44 9.99 6.35 3.83
C TRP A 44 10.45 5.47 4.97
N ASP A 45 10.58 4.21 4.70
CA ASP A 45 11.22 3.25 5.59
C ASP A 45 12.72 3.51 5.58
N ALA A 46 13.27 4.01 6.70
CA ALA A 46 14.68 4.41 6.77
C ALA A 46 15.63 3.20 6.64
N ASN A 47 15.14 2.01 6.97
CA ASN A 47 15.92 0.77 6.85
C ASN A 47 16.00 0.31 5.39
N THR A 48 14.86 0.13 4.73
CA THR A 48 14.80 -0.47 3.38
C THR A 48 14.68 0.55 2.26
N LYS A 49 14.44 1.83 2.56
CA LYS A 49 14.17 2.92 1.60
C LYS A 49 12.88 2.74 0.80
N TYR A 50 12.03 1.80 1.20
CA TYR A 50 10.73 1.58 0.57
C TYR A 50 9.79 2.75 0.78
N THR A 51 8.91 3.00 -0.17
CA THR A 51 8.13 4.24 -0.23
C THR A 51 6.71 3.99 -0.74
N GLU A 52 5.77 4.73 -0.19
CA GLU A 52 4.40 4.93 -0.72
C GLU A 52 4.01 6.38 -0.48
N GLY A 53 3.13 6.93 -1.31
CA GLY A 53 2.79 8.33 -1.13
C GLY A 53 1.78 8.89 -2.11
N VAL A 54 1.59 10.21 -2.01
CA VAL A 54 0.70 11.02 -2.83
C VAL A 54 1.42 12.30 -3.25
N ASN A 55 1.10 12.83 -4.42
CA ASN A 55 1.64 14.09 -4.91
C ASN A 55 0.57 15.20 -5.03
N GLU A 56 1.01 16.41 -5.36
CA GLU A 56 0.14 17.58 -5.53
C GLU A 56 -0.86 17.47 -6.69
N HIS A 57 -0.56 16.61 -7.68
CA HIS A 57 -1.46 16.35 -8.80
C HIS A 57 -2.54 15.33 -8.43
N GLY A 58 -2.59 14.89 -7.16
CA GLY A 58 -3.55 13.91 -6.70
C GLY A 58 -3.27 12.51 -7.22
N ILE A 59 -2.01 12.12 -7.39
CA ILE A 59 -1.61 10.77 -7.75
C ILE A 59 -1.17 10.02 -6.49
N GLY A 60 -1.86 8.94 -6.15
CA GLY A 60 -1.51 8.03 -5.08
C GLY A 60 -0.82 6.77 -5.62
N ILE A 61 0.23 6.33 -4.95
CA ILE A 61 0.92 5.07 -5.27
C ILE A 61 1.10 4.25 -4.00
N ILE A 62 0.52 3.05 -4.00
CA ILE A 62 0.63 2.08 -2.90
C ILE A 62 0.96 0.71 -3.46
N SER A 63 1.85 -0.04 -2.81
CA SER A 63 2.31 -1.30 -3.39
C SER A 63 2.54 -2.40 -2.36
N ALA A 64 2.50 -3.65 -2.81
CA ALA A 64 2.88 -4.84 -2.07
C ALA A 64 3.90 -5.63 -2.88
N SER A 65 5.00 -5.99 -2.25
CA SER A 65 6.01 -6.82 -2.89
C SER A 65 5.45 -8.21 -3.22
N MET A 66 5.87 -8.74 -4.34
CA MET A 66 5.55 -10.08 -4.79
C MET A 66 6.85 -10.82 -5.04
N ALA A 67 7.05 -11.94 -4.36
CA ALA A 67 8.21 -12.75 -4.62
C ALA A 67 8.16 -13.26 -6.06
N THR A 68 9.14 -12.91 -6.86
CA THR A 68 9.31 -13.49 -8.17
C THR A 68 10.40 -14.56 -8.10
N ILE A 69 10.13 -15.72 -8.67
CA ILE A 69 11.12 -16.78 -8.76
C ILE A 69 12.07 -16.36 -9.88
N SER A 70 13.27 -15.89 -9.53
CA SER A 70 14.33 -15.87 -10.50
C SER A 70 14.86 -17.29 -10.62
N ASP A 71 14.56 -17.94 -11.72
CA ASP A 71 15.28 -19.13 -12.12
C ASP A 71 16.71 -18.66 -12.44
N GLU A 72 17.68 -18.98 -11.61
CA GLU A 72 19.11 -18.99 -11.91
C GLU A 72 20.04 -17.85 -11.47
N LYS A 73 19.65 -16.62 -11.24
CA LYS A 73 20.65 -15.58 -10.91
C LYS A 73 20.31 -14.55 -9.82
N GLY A 74 19.39 -14.80 -8.95
CA GLY A 74 19.16 -13.93 -7.76
C GLY A 74 18.73 -12.48 -8.09
N VAL A 75 18.34 -12.17 -9.31
CA VAL A 75 17.93 -10.84 -9.73
C VAL A 75 16.44 -10.66 -9.46
N GLY A 76 16.09 -9.78 -8.55
CA GLY A 76 14.73 -9.28 -8.37
C GLY A 76 13.90 -9.95 -7.29
N THR A 77 14.48 -10.64 -6.34
CA THR A 77 13.73 -11.19 -5.22
C THR A 77 13.50 -10.12 -4.15
N THR A 78 12.29 -9.65 -4.03
CA THR A 78 11.83 -8.83 -2.91
C THR A 78 11.61 -9.67 -1.62
N THR A 79 12.02 -10.93 -1.62
CA THR A 79 11.83 -11.85 -0.49
C THR A 79 12.51 -11.42 0.80
N HIS A 80 13.55 -10.61 0.72
CA HIS A 80 14.29 -10.14 1.89
C HIS A 80 13.76 -8.81 2.45
N GLU A 81 12.94 -8.08 1.71
CA GLU A 81 12.46 -6.77 2.09
C GLU A 81 11.64 -6.78 3.38
N GLY A 82 10.82 -7.80 3.58
CA GLY A 82 9.98 -7.94 4.76
C GLY A 82 10.68 -8.52 5.99
N THR A 83 11.81 -9.21 5.83
CA THR A 83 12.48 -9.97 6.89
C THR A 83 13.83 -9.38 7.27
N ASN A 84 14.50 -8.68 6.36
CA ASN A 84 15.84 -8.11 6.58
C ASN A 84 15.78 -6.58 6.59
N LYS A 85 15.97 -5.99 7.78
CA LYS A 85 15.99 -4.52 7.97
C LYS A 85 17.13 -3.81 7.24
N ASN A 86 18.18 -4.52 6.85
CA ASN A 86 19.32 -3.95 6.15
C ASN A 86 19.19 -4.05 4.61
N TYR A 87 18.15 -4.68 4.13
CA TYR A 87 17.93 -4.81 2.69
C TYR A 87 17.47 -3.47 2.09
N MET A 88 18.26 -2.95 1.18
CA MET A 88 17.97 -1.69 0.48
C MET A 88 17.14 -1.95 -0.76
N SER A 89 15.84 -1.67 -0.68
CA SER A 89 14.95 -1.84 -1.82
C SER A 89 15.15 -0.76 -2.87
N PRO A 90 15.47 -1.10 -4.13
CA PRO A 90 15.50 -0.15 -5.23
C PRO A 90 14.10 0.39 -5.57
N ASP A 91 13.04 -0.32 -5.18
CA ASP A 91 11.67 -0.03 -5.55
C ASP A 91 11.16 1.28 -4.96
N GLY A 92 11.58 1.63 -3.75
CA GLY A 92 11.24 2.92 -3.17
C GLY A 92 11.71 4.11 -4.01
N LYS A 93 12.87 4.01 -4.69
CA LYS A 93 13.34 5.06 -5.63
C LYS A 93 12.45 5.12 -6.88
N LYS A 94 12.01 3.98 -7.40
CA LYS A 94 11.13 3.90 -8.56
C LYS A 94 9.80 4.57 -8.27
N ILE A 95 9.19 4.28 -7.12
CA ILE A 95 7.94 4.90 -6.67
C ILE A 95 8.12 6.40 -6.47
N ARG A 96 9.19 6.84 -5.80
CA ARG A 96 9.46 8.28 -5.64
C ARG A 96 9.66 9.02 -6.98
N THR A 97 10.16 8.34 -7.99
CA THR A 97 10.24 8.93 -9.34
C THR A 97 8.88 9.01 -9.99
N ALA A 98 8.05 7.96 -9.90
CA ALA A 98 6.71 7.96 -10.46
C ALA A 98 5.79 9.00 -9.77
N LEU A 99 6.02 9.31 -8.50
CA LEU A 99 5.31 10.39 -7.79
C LEU A 99 5.71 11.82 -8.25
N LEU A 100 6.55 11.98 -9.27
CA LEU A 100 6.83 13.27 -9.91
C LEU A 100 5.88 13.52 -11.10
N GLU A 101 5.16 12.51 -11.53
CA GLU A 101 4.33 12.57 -12.72
C GLU A 101 2.98 13.26 -12.46
N LYS A 102 2.38 13.75 -13.55
CA LYS A 102 1.13 14.52 -13.51
C LYS A 102 -0.11 13.69 -13.85
N SER A 103 0.07 12.45 -14.28
CA SER A 103 -1.04 11.51 -14.58
C SER A 103 -0.72 10.10 -14.13
N CYS A 104 -1.77 9.29 -13.93
CA CYS A 104 -1.62 7.88 -13.56
C CYS A 104 -0.88 7.10 -14.65
N GLU A 105 -1.14 7.39 -15.92
CA GLU A 105 -0.52 6.73 -17.07
C GLU A 105 0.98 7.03 -17.13
N ALA A 106 1.38 8.29 -16.92
CA ALA A 106 2.79 8.67 -16.88
C ALA A 106 3.51 8.01 -15.69
N ALA A 107 2.86 7.97 -14.52
CA ALA A 107 3.40 7.28 -13.35
C ALA A 107 3.56 5.77 -13.61
N LEU A 108 2.56 5.11 -14.21
CA LEU A 108 2.64 3.70 -14.60
C LEU A 108 3.79 3.45 -15.56
N LYS A 109 3.95 4.30 -16.58
CA LYS A 109 5.05 4.21 -17.54
C LYS A 109 6.41 4.22 -16.83
N ILE A 110 6.62 5.14 -15.90
CA ILE A 110 7.87 5.20 -15.11
C ILE A 110 8.09 3.91 -14.31
N LEU A 111 7.04 3.36 -13.69
CA LEU A 111 7.15 2.13 -12.90
C LEU A 111 7.52 0.92 -13.77
N ILE A 112 6.96 0.85 -14.98
CA ILE A 112 7.25 -0.21 -15.97
C ILE A 112 8.66 -0.06 -16.50
N ASP A 113 9.03 1.13 -17.01
CA ASP A 113 10.35 1.41 -17.58
C ASP A 113 11.49 1.16 -16.56
N ARG A 114 11.19 1.34 -15.27
CA ARG A 114 12.12 1.07 -14.18
C ARG A 114 12.00 -0.34 -13.58
N HIS A 115 11.17 -1.20 -14.17
CA HIS A 115 10.98 -2.58 -13.75
C HIS A 115 10.61 -2.69 -12.26
N LEU A 116 9.60 -1.92 -11.81
CA LEU A 116 9.05 -2.13 -10.48
C LEU A 116 8.39 -3.51 -10.41
N THR A 117 8.67 -4.28 -9.37
CA THR A 117 8.09 -5.62 -9.18
C THR A 117 7.04 -5.63 -8.08
N GLY A 118 6.03 -6.49 -8.23
CA GLY A 118 4.96 -6.66 -7.24
C GLY A 118 3.60 -6.22 -7.74
N HIS A 119 2.72 -5.97 -6.79
CA HIS A 119 1.42 -5.33 -7.01
C HIS A 119 1.53 -3.85 -6.69
N THR A 120 1.10 -3.00 -7.59
CA THR A 120 1.10 -1.55 -7.37
C THR A 120 -0.19 -0.96 -7.86
N PHE A 121 -0.91 -0.29 -6.97
CA PHE A 121 -2.01 0.58 -7.36
C PHE A 121 -1.47 1.98 -7.63
N VAL A 122 -1.85 2.52 -8.78
CA VAL A 122 -1.64 3.91 -9.18
C VAL A 122 -3.02 4.50 -9.42
N PHE A 123 -3.38 5.51 -8.66
CA PHE A 123 -4.75 6.02 -8.67
C PHE A 123 -4.82 7.51 -8.38
N ASN A 124 -5.90 8.13 -8.86
CA ASN A 124 -6.27 9.50 -8.54
C ASN A 124 -7.74 9.56 -8.11
N GLU A 125 -8.37 10.72 -8.12
CA GLU A 125 -9.79 10.86 -7.79
C GLU A 125 -10.70 10.05 -8.72
N HIS A 126 -10.35 9.92 -10.00
CA HIS A 126 -11.22 9.40 -11.06
C HIS A 126 -10.87 7.99 -11.53
N GLN A 127 -9.59 7.64 -11.50
CA GLN A 127 -9.04 6.42 -12.09
C GLN A 127 -8.23 5.63 -11.07
N CYS A 128 -8.26 4.31 -11.22
CA CYS A 128 -7.41 3.41 -10.46
C CYS A 128 -6.91 2.28 -11.36
N PHE A 129 -5.61 2.10 -11.40
CA PHE A 129 -4.95 1.03 -12.11
C PHE A 129 -4.21 0.11 -11.15
N ILE A 130 -4.24 -1.18 -11.44
CA ILE A 130 -3.33 -2.14 -10.83
C ILE A 130 -2.27 -2.53 -11.85
N LEU A 131 -1.03 -2.35 -11.48
CA LEU A 131 0.14 -2.93 -12.14
C LEU A 131 0.56 -4.18 -11.36
N GLU A 132 0.60 -5.31 -12.04
CA GLU A 132 1.19 -6.54 -11.52
C GLU A 132 2.38 -6.93 -12.39
N SER A 133 3.55 -7.09 -11.79
CA SER A 133 4.80 -7.22 -12.53
C SER A 133 5.83 -8.05 -11.80
N GLY A 134 6.69 -8.70 -12.57
CA GLY A 134 7.74 -9.56 -12.05
C GLY A 134 8.68 -10.07 -13.13
N TRP A 135 9.73 -10.74 -12.71
CA TRP A 135 10.71 -11.35 -13.60
C TRP A 135 10.42 -12.84 -13.78
N ARG A 136 10.50 -13.31 -15.03
CA ARG A 136 10.42 -14.73 -15.37
C ARG A 136 11.43 -15.01 -16.49
N ASN A 137 12.34 -15.94 -16.25
CA ASN A 137 13.37 -16.34 -17.22
C ASN A 137 14.16 -15.14 -17.79
N GLY A 138 14.58 -14.22 -16.93
CA GLY A 138 15.32 -13.01 -17.33
C GLY A 138 14.49 -11.92 -18.01
N ASN A 139 13.21 -12.15 -18.27
CA ASN A 139 12.33 -11.16 -18.89
C ASN A 139 11.45 -10.47 -17.84
N PHE A 140 11.35 -9.15 -17.92
CA PHE A 140 10.40 -8.39 -17.13
C PHE A 140 9.01 -8.49 -17.77
N ILE A 141 8.07 -9.04 -17.04
CA ILE A 141 6.69 -9.24 -17.47
C ILE A 141 5.78 -8.39 -16.59
N HIS A 142 4.85 -7.70 -17.22
CA HIS A 142 3.86 -6.89 -16.49
C HIS A 142 2.48 -7.02 -17.12
N LYS A 143 1.45 -6.78 -16.30
CA LYS A 143 0.06 -6.59 -16.70
C LYS A 143 -0.52 -5.41 -15.97
N ILE A 144 -1.36 -4.65 -16.66
CA ILE A 144 -2.12 -3.53 -16.13
C ILE A 144 -3.61 -3.86 -16.28
N GLN A 145 -4.38 -3.54 -15.25
CA GLN A 145 -5.83 -3.61 -15.30
C GLN A 145 -6.39 -2.34 -14.65
N GLU A 146 -7.37 -1.72 -15.28
CA GLU A 146 -8.17 -0.68 -14.66
C GLU A 146 -9.16 -1.29 -13.66
N VAL A 147 -9.26 -0.70 -12.49
CA VAL A 147 -10.19 -1.10 -11.43
C VAL A 147 -11.45 -0.25 -11.53
N GLN A 148 -12.61 -0.90 -11.65
CA GLN A 148 -13.87 -0.19 -11.77
C GLN A 148 -14.39 0.30 -10.41
N PRO A 149 -15.08 1.45 -10.32
CA PRO A 149 -15.58 2.01 -9.07
C PRO A 149 -16.49 1.08 -8.25
N THR A 150 -17.14 0.14 -8.91
CA THR A 150 -17.98 -0.88 -8.25
C THR A 150 -17.19 -2.06 -7.69
N GLN A 151 -15.88 -2.10 -7.92
CA GLN A 151 -15.01 -3.19 -7.50
C GLN A 151 -14.22 -2.81 -6.27
N VAL A 152 -14.10 -3.75 -5.35
CA VAL A 152 -13.08 -3.74 -4.29
C VAL A 152 -11.91 -4.59 -4.76
N CYS A 153 -10.74 -4.01 -4.85
CA CYS A 153 -9.57 -4.72 -5.31
C CYS A 153 -8.56 -4.86 -4.16
N VAL A 154 -8.32 -6.10 -3.74
CA VAL A 154 -7.38 -6.46 -2.68
C VAL A 154 -6.24 -7.26 -3.27
N ARG A 155 -5.02 -6.96 -2.84
CA ARG A 155 -3.80 -7.69 -3.22
C ARG A 155 -2.94 -7.97 -1.98
N THR A 156 -2.22 -9.08 -2.07
CA THR A 156 -1.20 -9.47 -1.09
C THR A 156 0.12 -9.78 -1.82
N ASN A 157 0.69 -10.95 -1.64
CA ASN A 157 2.02 -11.27 -2.17
C ASN A 157 2.02 -12.47 -3.15
N HIS A 158 0.86 -12.82 -3.71
CA HIS A 158 0.75 -13.84 -4.77
C HIS A 158 0.17 -13.23 -6.04
N GLY A 159 0.62 -13.72 -7.19
CA GLY A 159 0.15 -13.25 -8.49
C GLY A 159 -1.30 -13.62 -8.76
N ILE A 160 -2.05 -12.69 -9.34
CA ILE A 160 -3.43 -12.87 -9.80
C ILE A 160 -3.48 -12.72 -11.32
N LEU A 161 -2.98 -11.62 -11.85
CA LEU A 161 -2.84 -11.40 -13.29
C LEU A 161 -1.64 -12.15 -13.88
N LEU A 162 -0.63 -12.42 -13.03
CA LEU A 162 0.55 -13.22 -13.31
C LEU A 162 0.56 -14.45 -12.39
N PRO A 163 -0.23 -15.51 -12.68
CA PRO A 163 -0.43 -16.63 -11.75
C PRO A 163 0.85 -17.39 -11.36
N TRP A 164 1.91 -17.26 -12.15
CA TRP A 164 3.22 -17.85 -11.88
C TRP A 164 4.04 -17.06 -10.87
N ALA A 165 3.67 -15.81 -10.58
CA ALA A 165 4.42 -14.92 -9.71
C ALA A 165 3.97 -15.02 -8.25
N GLY A 166 4.85 -14.62 -7.33
CA GLY A 166 4.59 -14.65 -5.90
C GLY A 166 4.96 -15.98 -5.24
N TYR A 167 4.51 -16.16 -4.01
CA TYR A 167 4.79 -17.35 -3.22
C TYR A 167 4.04 -18.57 -3.75
N GLN A 168 4.49 -19.12 -4.86
CA GLN A 168 3.93 -20.34 -5.45
C GLN A 168 4.72 -21.60 -5.07
N ARG A 169 5.85 -21.48 -4.39
CA ARG A 169 6.61 -22.64 -3.94
C ARG A 169 5.84 -23.36 -2.85
N ILE A 170 5.64 -24.65 -3.08
CA ILE A 170 4.96 -25.62 -2.22
C ILE A 170 5.53 -25.66 -0.78
N GLN A 171 6.74 -25.19 -0.56
CA GLN A 171 7.44 -25.22 0.73
C GLN A 171 7.13 -24.03 1.67
N THR A 172 6.61 -22.93 1.14
CA THR A 172 6.17 -21.80 1.95
C THR A 172 4.71 -21.59 1.66
N ASP A 173 3.86 -22.05 2.54
CA ASP A 173 2.40 -22.10 2.39
C ASP A 173 1.82 -20.86 1.68
N PRO A 174 1.63 -20.89 0.34
CA PRO A 174 1.02 -19.77 -0.41
C PRO A 174 -0.45 -19.58 -0.03
N SER A 175 -1.02 -20.52 0.73
CA SER A 175 -2.38 -20.46 1.21
C SER A 175 -2.65 -19.26 2.09
N HIS A 176 -1.67 -18.82 2.88
CA HIS A 176 -1.85 -17.65 3.75
C HIS A 176 -2.12 -16.37 2.95
N SER A 177 -1.37 -16.12 1.90
CA SER A 177 -1.56 -14.93 1.07
C SER A 177 -2.94 -14.95 0.38
N ARG A 178 -3.36 -16.10 -0.14
CA ARG A 178 -4.66 -16.26 -0.80
C ARG A 178 -5.83 -16.22 0.19
N LYS A 179 -5.69 -16.86 1.35
CA LYS A 179 -6.70 -16.83 2.42
C LYS A 179 -6.92 -15.41 2.92
N ARG A 180 -5.84 -14.64 3.13
CA ARG A 180 -5.93 -13.23 3.53
C ARG A 180 -6.70 -12.40 2.51
N VAL A 181 -6.46 -12.55 1.21
CA VAL A 181 -7.25 -11.86 0.17
C VAL A 181 -8.71 -12.27 0.24
N SER A 182 -9.00 -13.57 0.35
CA SER A 182 -10.38 -14.07 0.38
C SER A 182 -11.13 -13.61 1.62
N SER A 183 -10.48 -13.56 2.77
CA SER A 183 -11.05 -13.04 4.01
C SER A 183 -11.36 -11.55 3.87
N GLU A 184 -10.39 -10.77 3.43
CA GLU A 184 -10.54 -9.33 3.28
C GLU A 184 -11.62 -8.95 2.25
N VAL A 185 -11.64 -9.61 1.09
CA VAL A 185 -12.68 -9.37 0.08
C VAL A 185 -14.07 -9.68 0.63
N ARG A 186 -14.22 -10.74 1.44
CA ARG A 186 -15.52 -11.06 2.07
C ARG A 186 -15.95 -9.99 3.05
N LYS A 187 -15.02 -9.49 3.88
CA LYS A 187 -15.30 -8.45 4.87
C LYS A 187 -15.66 -7.13 4.20
N ILE A 188 -14.82 -6.65 3.31
CA ILE A 188 -15.08 -5.40 2.59
C ILE A 188 -16.39 -5.50 1.78
N LYS A 189 -16.72 -6.64 1.18
CA LYS A 189 -17.99 -6.84 0.49
C LYS A 189 -19.18 -6.93 1.44
N GLY A 190 -19.00 -7.59 2.60
CA GLY A 190 -20.03 -7.67 3.64
C GLY A 190 -20.35 -6.29 4.22
N GLU A 191 -19.35 -5.49 4.48
CA GLU A 191 -19.48 -4.10 4.93
C GLU A 191 -20.05 -3.18 3.85
N LEU A 192 -19.72 -3.42 2.57
CA LEU A 192 -20.25 -2.68 1.42
C LEU A 192 -21.75 -2.89 1.17
N GLY A 193 -22.29 -4.02 1.60
CA GLY A 193 -23.72 -4.33 1.40
C GLY A 193 -24.66 -3.51 2.29
N ILE A 194 -24.17 -2.94 3.39
CA ILE A 194 -25.00 -2.31 4.41
C ILE A 194 -24.59 -0.87 4.73
N ILE A 195 -23.30 -0.56 4.86
CA ILE A 195 -22.82 0.81 5.14
C ILE A 195 -21.46 0.99 4.46
N PRO A 196 -21.35 1.72 3.35
CA PRO A 196 -20.05 2.02 2.76
C PRO A 196 -19.24 2.86 3.74
N SER A 197 -17.95 2.51 3.92
CA SER A 197 -17.02 3.34 4.71
C SER A 197 -17.15 4.79 4.24
N LYS A 198 -17.59 5.67 5.12
CA LYS A 198 -17.80 7.08 4.81
C LYS A 198 -16.54 7.90 5.05
N THR A 199 -15.61 7.33 5.81
CA THR A 199 -14.40 8.00 6.24
C THR A 199 -13.16 7.16 5.97
N VAL A 200 -12.01 7.82 5.94
CA VAL A 200 -10.69 7.17 5.80
C VAL A 200 -10.39 6.27 7.00
N LEU A 201 -10.87 6.65 8.19
CA LEU A 201 -10.68 5.88 9.43
C LEU A 201 -11.43 4.55 9.36
N GLU A 202 -12.69 4.56 8.93
CA GLU A 202 -13.46 3.33 8.71
C GLU A 202 -12.80 2.41 7.69
N ALA A 203 -12.21 2.98 6.62
CA ALA A 203 -11.47 2.21 5.63
C ALA A 203 -10.18 1.59 6.21
N LEU A 204 -9.48 2.29 7.10
CA LEU A 204 -8.32 1.74 7.81
C LEU A 204 -8.74 0.68 8.83
N ASP A 205 -9.86 0.88 9.52
CA ASP A 205 -10.36 -0.08 10.49
C ASP A 205 -10.87 -1.35 9.82
N SER A 206 -11.38 -1.27 8.58
CA SER A 206 -11.80 -2.44 7.82
C SER A 206 -10.68 -3.46 7.58
N ILE A 207 -9.42 -3.02 7.52
CA ILE A 207 -8.25 -3.89 7.36
C ILE A 207 -7.57 -4.26 8.69
N MET A 208 -8.20 -3.95 9.85
CA MET A 208 -7.69 -4.26 11.21
C MET A 208 -8.05 -5.65 11.71
N ASP A 209 -8.58 -6.52 10.86
CA ASP A 209 -9.00 -7.83 11.32
C ASP A 209 -7.85 -8.69 11.85
N HIS A 210 -8.08 -9.26 13.05
CA HIS A 210 -7.18 -10.13 13.78
C HIS A 210 -7.95 -11.23 14.54
N SER A 211 -9.07 -11.68 13.98
CA SER A 211 -9.99 -12.63 14.61
C SER A 211 -9.63 -14.11 14.39
N GLU A 212 -8.65 -14.40 13.51
CA GLU A 212 -8.24 -15.76 13.24
C GLU A 212 -7.34 -16.30 14.37
N GLU A 213 -7.55 -17.55 14.77
CA GLU A 213 -6.71 -18.24 15.78
C GLU A 213 -5.24 -18.28 15.39
N ASN A 214 -4.95 -18.45 14.10
CA ASN A 214 -3.59 -18.34 13.59
C ASN A 214 -3.30 -16.87 13.20
N PRO A 215 -2.47 -16.16 13.96
CA PRO A 215 -2.18 -14.74 13.71
C PRO A 215 -1.63 -14.45 12.32
N GLN A 216 -0.97 -15.42 11.67
CA GLN A 216 -0.42 -15.27 10.34
C GLN A 216 -1.49 -15.25 9.23
N LEU A 217 -2.73 -15.67 9.52
CA LEU A 217 -3.87 -15.61 8.62
C LEU A 217 -4.60 -14.27 8.67
N ASN A 218 -4.41 -13.50 9.72
CA ASN A 218 -5.06 -12.22 9.93
C ASN A 218 -4.65 -11.19 8.87
N THR A 219 -5.57 -10.30 8.53
CA THR A 219 -5.29 -9.13 7.70
C THR A 219 -4.36 -8.17 8.42
N CYS A 220 -4.62 -7.91 9.71
CA CYS A 220 -3.69 -7.23 10.62
C CYS A 220 -3.01 -8.29 11.49
N ARG A 221 -1.72 -8.47 11.32
CA ARG A 221 -0.92 -9.44 12.06
C ARG A 221 -0.34 -8.79 13.31
N LEU A 222 -0.77 -9.24 14.46
CA LEU A 222 -0.31 -8.77 15.77
C LEU A 222 0.63 -9.77 16.47
N ASP A 223 1.30 -10.62 15.71
CA ASP A 223 2.18 -11.68 16.19
C ASP A 223 3.57 -11.12 16.52
N ASP A 224 3.91 -11.07 17.79
CA ASP A 224 5.20 -10.54 18.27
C ASP A 224 6.31 -11.58 18.38
N ARG A 225 6.03 -12.84 18.00
CA ARG A 225 7.06 -13.89 18.02
C ARG A 225 8.19 -13.57 17.05
N ASP A 226 9.42 -13.83 17.46
CA ASP A 226 10.59 -13.62 16.63
C ASP A 226 10.54 -14.44 15.33
N GLY A 227 10.94 -13.81 14.24
CA GLY A 227 10.95 -14.42 12.91
C GLY A 227 9.60 -14.42 12.19
N TYR A 228 8.50 -14.03 12.87
CA TYR A 228 7.19 -13.91 12.23
C TYR A 228 6.97 -12.51 11.66
N MET A 229 6.17 -12.46 10.59
CA MET A 229 5.75 -11.19 10.00
C MET A 229 4.64 -10.57 10.84
N LYS A 230 4.81 -9.31 11.19
CA LYS A 230 3.83 -8.52 11.94
C LYS A 230 3.44 -7.26 11.18
N THR A 231 2.21 -6.80 11.38
CA THR A 231 1.77 -5.50 10.87
C THR A 231 2.37 -4.41 11.75
N THR A 232 3.25 -3.60 11.18
CA THR A 232 3.98 -2.55 11.88
C THR A 232 3.42 -1.15 11.63
N GLY A 233 2.49 -1.04 10.71
CA GLY A 233 1.81 0.22 10.43
C GLY A 233 0.75 0.08 9.37
N GLN A 234 -0.18 1.03 9.39
CA GLN A 234 -1.21 1.18 8.39
C GLN A 234 -1.06 2.50 7.67
N ILE A 235 -1.42 2.49 6.38
CA ILE A 235 -1.36 3.64 5.50
C ILE A 235 -2.71 3.81 4.84
N ALA A 236 -3.19 5.05 4.71
CA ALA A 236 -4.20 5.39 3.73
C ALA A 236 -3.72 6.56 2.88
N LEU A 237 -4.01 6.49 1.59
CA LEU A 237 -3.79 7.55 0.62
C LEU A 237 -5.13 8.02 0.09
N VAL A 238 -5.34 9.33 0.11
CA VAL A 238 -6.55 10.01 -0.37
C VAL A 238 -6.14 11.04 -1.43
N PRO A 239 -6.00 10.65 -2.70
CA PRO A 239 -5.50 11.52 -3.77
C PRO A 239 -6.28 12.81 -3.95
N LYS A 240 -7.62 12.76 -3.95
CA LYS A 240 -8.48 13.94 -4.07
C LYS A 240 -8.17 15.01 -3.03
N GLU A 241 -7.91 14.59 -1.80
CA GLU A 241 -7.56 15.47 -0.70
C GLU A 241 -6.06 15.75 -0.62
N ARG A 242 -5.25 15.01 -1.41
CA ARG A 242 -3.77 15.05 -1.37
C ARG A 242 -3.23 14.71 0.02
N LYS A 243 -3.89 13.76 0.71
CA LYS A 243 -3.56 13.37 2.08
C LYS A 243 -2.97 11.99 2.17
N LEU A 244 -2.02 11.86 3.05
CA LEU A 244 -1.45 10.60 3.51
C LEU A 244 -1.74 10.48 5.01
N TYR A 245 -2.29 9.34 5.39
CA TYR A 245 -2.54 8.95 6.79
C TYR A 245 -1.61 7.81 7.15
N TYR A 246 -0.98 7.90 8.29
CA TYR A 246 -0.13 6.84 8.82
C TYR A 246 -0.50 6.55 10.27
N ARG A 247 -0.70 5.27 10.58
CA ARG A 247 -0.92 4.75 11.92
C ARG A 247 0.13 3.70 12.25
N PRO A 248 1.07 3.94 13.19
CA PRO A 248 1.97 2.89 13.65
C PRO A 248 1.18 1.83 14.42
N ILE A 249 1.60 0.58 14.28
CA ILE A 249 1.09 -0.57 15.05
C ILE A 249 2.30 -1.20 15.72
N TRP A 250 2.35 -1.15 17.06
CA TRP A 250 3.54 -1.55 17.80
C TRP A 250 3.43 -2.94 18.42
N SER A 251 2.25 -3.25 19.02
CA SER A 251 2.01 -4.55 19.66
C SER A 251 0.52 -4.82 19.82
N GLU A 252 0.18 -6.08 20.08
CA GLU A 252 -1.19 -6.49 20.42
C GLU A 252 -1.65 -5.83 21.73
N LEU A 253 -0.75 -5.67 22.68
CA LEU A 253 -1.04 -5.04 23.98
C LEU A 253 -1.47 -3.59 23.79
N GLU A 254 -0.79 -2.81 22.96
CA GLU A 254 -1.14 -1.41 22.70
C GLU A 254 -2.46 -1.28 21.96
N VAL A 255 -2.73 -2.17 20.99
CA VAL A 255 -4.02 -2.22 20.30
C VAL A 255 -5.15 -2.56 21.25
N ASN A 256 -4.96 -3.51 22.17
CA ASN A 256 -5.96 -3.89 23.16
C ASN A 256 -6.18 -2.80 24.22
N LEU A 257 -5.13 -2.17 24.71
CA LEU A 257 -5.24 -1.02 25.63
C LEU A 257 -6.00 0.15 24.98
N SER A 258 -5.80 0.37 23.69
CA SER A 258 -6.54 1.39 22.96
C SER A 258 -8.05 1.10 22.87
N ARG A 259 -8.44 -0.17 22.83
CA ARG A 259 -9.85 -0.61 22.83
C ARG A 259 -10.51 -0.54 24.22
N ILE A 260 -9.76 -0.89 25.27
CA ILE A 260 -10.25 -0.88 26.66
C ILE A 260 -10.55 0.56 27.11
N ASN A 261 -9.84 1.55 26.62
CA ASN A 261 -10.02 2.96 26.95
C ASN A 261 -11.19 3.64 26.23
N ASN A 262 -12.30 2.93 25.99
CA ASN A 262 -13.60 3.43 25.54
C ASN A 262 -13.54 4.35 24.31
N GLY A 263 -12.87 3.96 23.24
CA GLY A 263 -12.87 4.70 21.98
C GLY A 263 -12.13 6.05 22.03
N LYS A 264 -11.57 6.41 23.16
CA LYS A 264 -10.67 7.57 23.30
C LYS A 264 -9.20 7.17 23.15
N SER A 265 -8.94 6.11 22.37
CA SER A 265 -7.60 5.88 21.90
C SER A 265 -7.18 7.13 21.14
N LYS A 266 -6.17 7.81 21.64
CA LYS A 266 -5.38 8.73 20.82
C LYS A 266 -4.62 7.87 19.82
N THR A 267 -5.35 7.32 18.83
CA THR A 267 -4.75 6.78 17.62
C THR A 267 -4.13 7.99 16.96
N PHE A 268 -2.83 8.14 17.18
CA PHE A 268 -2.06 9.20 16.55
C PHE A 268 -1.97 8.89 15.05
N PHE A 269 -2.98 9.40 14.32
CA PHE A 269 -2.84 9.49 12.89
C PHE A 269 -2.01 10.70 12.58
N GLU A 270 -0.89 10.51 11.99
CA GLU A 270 -0.20 11.60 11.35
C GLU A 270 -0.89 11.86 10.01
N VAL A 271 -1.65 12.95 9.94
CA VAL A 271 -2.31 13.42 8.71
C VAL A 271 -1.39 14.45 8.08
N ILE A 272 -0.99 14.21 6.83
CA ILE A 272 -0.10 15.09 6.14
C ILE A 272 -0.74 15.52 4.84
N ASP A 273 -0.94 16.84 4.73
CA ASP A 273 -1.41 17.48 3.52
C ASP A 273 -0.23 17.79 2.58
N VAL A 274 -0.41 17.47 1.30
CA VAL A 274 0.43 18.03 0.25
C VAL A 274 -0.24 19.33 -0.20
N PRO A 275 0.43 20.48 -0.12
CA PRO A 275 -0.14 21.74 -0.58
C PRO A 275 -0.58 21.64 -2.04
N LYS A 276 -1.63 22.38 -2.40
CA LYS A 276 -2.00 22.56 -3.81
C LYS A 276 -0.89 23.31 -4.52
N SER A 277 -0.69 22.99 -5.80
CA SER A 277 0.33 23.71 -6.59
C SER A 277 0.08 25.21 -6.57
N THR A 278 1.15 25.98 -6.58
CA THR A 278 1.09 27.46 -6.64
C THR A 278 0.28 27.95 -7.83
N ALA A 279 0.19 27.19 -8.92
CA ALA A 279 -0.62 27.50 -10.09
C ALA A 279 -2.14 27.47 -9.79
N GLU A 280 -2.64 26.49 -9.01
CA GLU A 280 -4.06 26.44 -8.60
C GLU A 280 -4.42 27.54 -7.61
N ILE A 281 -3.48 27.92 -6.74
CA ILE A 281 -3.66 29.04 -5.80
C ILE A 281 -3.75 30.35 -6.57
N SER A 282 -2.89 30.55 -7.57
CA SER A 282 -2.89 31.75 -8.42
C SER A 282 -4.13 31.86 -9.30
N ALA A 283 -4.67 30.75 -9.80
CA ALA A 283 -5.91 30.73 -10.57
C ALA A 283 -7.13 31.14 -9.72
N LYS A 284 -7.19 30.72 -8.46
CA LYS A 284 -8.27 31.10 -7.53
C LYS A 284 -8.21 32.56 -7.07
N LEU A 285 -7.02 33.16 -7.02
CA LEU A 285 -6.82 34.56 -6.69
C LEU A 285 -7.16 35.51 -7.84
N LYS A 286 -7.15 35.05 -9.09
CA LYS A 286 -7.54 35.85 -10.27
C LYS A 286 -9.06 35.87 -10.54
N ILE A 287 -9.86 35.12 -9.78
CA ILE A 287 -11.32 35.05 -9.91
C ILE A 287 -12.03 35.90 -8.82
N LYS A 288 -11.28 36.58 -7.98
CA LYS A 288 -11.78 37.60 -7.06
C LYS A 288 -11.35 38.97 -7.54
#